data_fa5b62ebb9f41adca093eb726ec33e8d
#
_entry.id   fa5b62ebb9f41adca093eb726ec33e8d
#
_cell.length_a   1.000
_cell.length_b   1.000
_cell.length_c   1.000
_cell.angle_alpha   90.00
_cell.angle_beta   90.00
_cell.angle_gamma   90.00
#
_symmetry.space_group_name_H-M   'P 1'
#
loop_
_entity.id
_entity.type
_entity.pdbx_description
1 polymer ?
#
loop_
_entity_poly.entity_id
_entity_poly.type
_entity_poly.pdbx_seq_one_letter_code
_entity_poly.pdbx_strand_id
1 'polypeptide(L)'
;MNFIGRASVDVIQDHIISGKYIGGSGQTADECWESLEIMGMERPDKEEFINKVNARNVYYQMKELRKVRDELLKECDWTQSRDITLTNDEAWKKYRQDLRDLPQTIVDIAGNKVEYPVKPI
;
A
#
# COMPACT_ATOMS: atom_id res chain seq x y z
N MET A 1 4.73 6.07 0.11
CA MET A 1 4.55 5.41 -1.22
C MET A 1 3.22 5.78 -1.81
N ASN A 2 3.20 6.12 -3.09
CA ASN A 2 2.00 6.54 -3.78
C ASN A 2 1.74 5.63 -4.98
N PHE A 3 0.59 4.96 -4.99
CA PHE A 3 0.17 4.06 -6.06
C PHE A 3 -1.00 4.62 -6.86
N ILE A 4 -1.26 5.92 -6.77
CA ILE A 4 -2.41 6.57 -7.44
C ILE A 4 -2.39 6.30 -8.95
N GLY A 5 -1.24 6.45 -9.61
CA GLY A 5 -1.12 6.21 -11.04
C GLY A 5 -1.51 4.78 -11.43
N ARG A 6 -0.99 3.78 -10.71
CA ARG A 6 -1.32 2.38 -10.92
C ARG A 6 -2.78 2.07 -10.61
N ALA A 7 -3.29 2.62 -9.51
CA ALA A 7 -4.68 2.46 -9.11
C ALA A 7 -5.62 3.05 -10.15
N SER A 8 -5.26 4.20 -10.72
CA SER A 8 -6.02 4.85 -11.79
C SER A 8 -6.13 3.96 -13.03
N VAL A 9 -5.01 3.35 -13.46
CA VAL A 9 -5.00 2.42 -14.59
C VAL A 9 -5.93 1.23 -14.33
N ASP A 10 -5.85 0.64 -13.15
CA ASP A 10 -6.70 -0.50 -12.77
C ASP A 10 -8.19 -0.14 -12.83
N VAL A 11 -8.57 1.00 -12.31
CA VAL A 11 -9.98 1.45 -12.30
C VAL A 11 -10.47 1.71 -13.73
N ILE A 12 -9.63 2.28 -14.59
CA ILE A 12 -9.97 2.52 -16.00
C ILE A 12 -10.18 1.21 -16.72
N GLN A 13 -9.33 0.21 -16.51
CA GLN A 13 -9.45 -1.10 -17.11
C GLN A 13 -10.75 -1.80 -16.73
N ASP A 14 -11.18 -1.65 -15.49
CA ASP A 14 -12.45 -2.20 -15.01
C ASP A 14 -13.66 -1.52 -15.66
N HIS A 15 -13.53 -0.23 -15.99
CA HIS A 15 -14.61 0.56 -16.61
C HIS A 15 -14.69 0.40 -18.13
N ILE A 16 -13.57 0.16 -18.79
CA ILE A 16 -13.47 0.20 -20.24
C ILE A 16 -13.17 -1.20 -20.78
N ILE A 17 -14.23 -1.95 -21.06
CA ILE A 17 -14.10 -3.32 -21.57
C ILE A 17 -13.55 -3.35 -22.99
N SER A 18 -13.81 -2.33 -23.81
CA SER A 18 -13.44 -2.30 -25.22
C SER A 18 -12.98 -0.95 -25.73
N GLY A 19 -12.89 0.04 -24.87
CA GLY A 19 -12.45 1.38 -25.26
C GLY A 19 -10.95 1.53 -25.27
N LYS A 20 -10.49 2.52 -26.01
CA LYS A 20 -9.09 2.92 -26.00
C LYS A 20 -8.96 4.17 -25.13
N TYR A 21 -7.94 4.20 -24.30
CA TYR A 21 -7.63 5.39 -23.51
C TYR A 21 -6.17 5.78 -23.72
N ILE A 22 -5.88 7.06 -23.57
CA ILE A 22 -4.52 7.60 -23.71
C ILE A 22 -3.83 7.69 -22.35
N GLY A 23 -4.58 7.44 -21.29
CA GLY A 23 -4.05 7.38 -19.94
C GLY A 23 -4.29 8.65 -19.16
N GLY A 24 -4.16 8.52 -17.85
CA GLY A 24 -4.19 9.63 -16.92
C GLY A 24 -2.91 9.64 -16.12
N SER A 25 -2.48 10.79 -15.67
CA SER A 25 -1.30 10.95 -14.83
C SER A 25 -1.55 11.96 -13.75
N GLY A 26 -0.85 11.79 -12.61
CA GLY A 26 -0.97 12.71 -11.49
C GLY A 26 -0.57 12.06 -10.19
N GLN A 27 -0.45 12.87 -9.14
CA GLN A 27 -0.12 12.45 -7.79
C GLN A 27 -1.37 12.19 -6.95
N THR A 28 -2.53 12.69 -7.40
CA THR A 28 -3.81 12.49 -6.73
C THR A 28 -4.82 11.89 -7.69
N ALA A 29 -5.90 11.33 -7.14
CA ALA A 29 -6.99 10.79 -7.96
C ALA A 29 -7.67 11.89 -8.80
N ASP A 30 -7.79 13.10 -8.27
CA ASP A 30 -8.32 14.26 -9.01
C ASP A 30 -7.47 14.57 -10.22
N GLU A 31 -6.15 14.67 -10.04
CA GLU A 31 -5.22 14.95 -11.14
C GLU A 31 -5.28 13.86 -12.21
N CYS A 32 -5.37 12.60 -11.80
CA CYS A 32 -5.52 11.48 -12.73
C CYS A 32 -6.80 11.60 -13.55
N TRP A 33 -7.92 11.94 -12.90
CA TRP A 33 -9.20 12.10 -13.60
C TRP A 33 -9.17 13.25 -14.60
N GLU A 34 -8.60 14.40 -14.21
CA GLU A 34 -8.48 15.58 -15.08
C GLU A 34 -7.62 15.30 -16.32
N SER A 35 -6.62 14.42 -16.20
CA SER A 35 -5.71 14.07 -17.30
C SER A 35 -6.20 12.92 -18.17
N LEU A 36 -7.34 12.30 -17.83
CA LEU A 36 -7.88 11.19 -18.60
C LEU A 36 -8.32 11.62 -20.00
N GLU A 37 -7.88 10.85 -20.99
CA GLU A 37 -8.36 10.94 -22.36
C GLU A 37 -8.84 9.57 -22.80
N ILE A 38 -10.13 9.47 -23.13
CA ILE A 38 -10.76 8.22 -23.53
C ILE A 38 -11.32 8.40 -24.93
N MET A 39 -10.76 7.67 -25.89
CA MET A 39 -11.17 7.77 -27.29
C MET A 39 -12.53 7.12 -27.51
N GLY A 40 -13.49 7.94 -27.99
CA GLY A 40 -14.83 7.46 -28.32
C GLY A 40 -15.72 7.13 -27.14
N MET A 41 -15.30 7.49 -25.92
CA MET A 41 -16.07 7.23 -24.69
C MET A 41 -16.05 8.47 -23.78
N GLU A 42 -17.09 8.59 -22.95
CA GLU A 42 -17.14 9.61 -21.92
C GLU A 42 -16.23 9.21 -20.75
N ARG A 43 -15.73 10.22 -20.02
CA ARG A 43 -15.01 9.98 -18.78
C ARG A 43 -15.96 9.31 -17.76
N PRO A 44 -15.45 8.44 -16.88
CA PRO A 44 -16.26 7.89 -15.79
C PRO A 44 -16.70 9.00 -14.84
N ASP A 45 -17.73 8.71 -14.03
CA ASP A 45 -18.18 9.64 -12.99
C ASP A 45 -17.00 9.99 -12.08
N LYS A 46 -16.80 11.31 -11.86
CA LYS A 46 -15.62 11.79 -11.14
C LYS A 46 -15.55 11.27 -9.71
N GLU A 47 -16.64 11.39 -8.97
CA GLU A 47 -16.69 10.96 -7.57
C GLU A 47 -16.45 9.46 -7.44
N GLU A 48 -17.12 8.66 -8.26
CA GLU A 48 -16.95 7.21 -8.27
C GLU A 48 -15.52 6.83 -8.64
N PHE A 49 -14.95 7.46 -9.67
CA PHE A 49 -13.57 7.22 -10.09
C PHE A 49 -12.59 7.53 -8.96
N ILE A 50 -12.71 8.70 -8.33
CA ILE A 50 -11.82 9.13 -7.24
C ILE A 50 -11.90 8.15 -6.08
N ASN A 51 -13.10 7.74 -5.67
CA ASN A 51 -13.29 6.81 -4.57
C ASN A 51 -12.64 5.45 -4.86
N LYS A 52 -12.81 4.93 -6.08
CA LYS A 52 -12.21 3.66 -6.49
C LYS A 52 -10.70 3.73 -6.56
N VAL A 53 -10.15 4.82 -7.10
CA VAL A 53 -8.70 5.02 -7.19
C VAL A 53 -8.08 5.10 -5.80
N ASN A 54 -8.68 5.85 -4.89
CA ASN A 54 -8.19 5.97 -3.53
C ASN A 54 -8.23 4.64 -2.78
N ALA A 55 -9.29 3.87 -2.94
CA ALA A 55 -9.40 2.54 -2.34
C ALA A 55 -8.34 1.58 -2.89
N ARG A 56 -8.09 1.62 -4.19
CA ARG A 56 -7.09 0.77 -4.83
C ARG A 56 -5.67 1.19 -4.42
N ASN A 57 -5.43 2.48 -4.25
CA ASN A 57 -4.16 3.00 -3.74
C ASN A 57 -3.87 2.44 -2.34
N VAL A 58 -4.85 2.48 -1.44
CA VAL A 58 -4.73 1.90 -0.09
C VAL A 58 -4.42 0.40 -0.17
N TYR A 59 -5.06 -0.32 -1.06
CA TYR A 59 -4.79 -1.74 -1.29
C TYR A 59 -3.30 -1.98 -1.61
N TYR A 60 -2.74 -1.22 -2.54
CA TYR A 60 -1.33 -1.36 -2.90
C TYR A 60 -0.39 -0.96 -1.76
N GLN A 61 -0.73 0.09 -1.03
CA GLN A 61 0.05 0.53 0.13
C GLN A 61 0.07 -0.54 1.23
N MET A 62 -1.07 -1.17 1.51
CA MET A 62 -1.16 -2.26 2.48
C MET A 62 -0.37 -3.49 2.03
N LYS A 63 -0.40 -3.79 0.75
CA LYS A 63 0.36 -4.91 0.18
C LYS A 63 1.87 -4.68 0.36
N GLU A 64 2.35 -3.48 0.08
CA GLU A 64 3.76 -3.12 0.26
C GLU A 64 4.16 -3.15 1.74
N LEU A 65 3.31 -2.63 2.61
CA LEU A 65 3.54 -2.67 4.05
C LEU A 65 3.74 -4.11 4.54
N ARG A 66 2.87 -5.01 4.13
CA ARG A 66 2.97 -6.43 4.51
C ARG A 66 4.25 -7.06 3.97
N LYS A 67 4.65 -6.71 2.77
CA LYS A 67 5.88 -7.20 2.16
C LYS A 67 7.10 -6.77 2.97
N VAL A 68 7.21 -5.49 3.31
CA VAL A 68 8.31 -4.96 4.12
C VAL A 68 8.29 -5.59 5.51
N ARG A 69 7.13 -5.69 6.13
CA ARG A 69 6.97 -6.36 7.43
C ARG A 69 7.48 -7.79 7.41
N ASP A 70 7.11 -8.55 6.38
CA ASP A 70 7.51 -9.95 6.25
C ASP A 70 9.03 -10.07 6.07
N GLU A 71 9.65 -9.18 5.33
CA GLU A 71 11.11 -9.12 5.19
C GLU A 71 11.78 -8.81 6.53
N LEU A 72 11.25 -7.87 7.29
CA LEU A 72 11.79 -7.53 8.62
C LEU A 72 11.64 -8.69 9.61
N LEU A 73 10.52 -9.41 9.57
CA LEU A 73 10.33 -10.61 10.38
C LEU A 73 11.33 -11.70 10.00
N LYS A 74 11.55 -11.90 8.72
CA LYS A 74 12.51 -12.89 8.21
C LYS A 74 13.92 -12.57 8.67
N GLU A 75 14.33 -11.31 8.64
CA GLU A 75 15.66 -10.87 9.08
C GLU A 75 15.93 -11.17 10.55
N CYS A 76 14.92 -11.24 11.39
CA CYS A 76 15.07 -11.49 12.82
C CYS A 76 14.55 -12.86 13.28
N ASP A 77 14.24 -13.79 12.36
CA ASP A 77 13.79 -15.14 12.72
C ASP A 77 14.81 -15.89 13.56
N TRP A 78 16.10 -15.65 13.35
CA TRP A 78 17.17 -16.28 14.12
C TRP A 78 17.07 -16.00 15.64
N THR A 79 16.46 -14.87 16.04
CA THR A 79 16.30 -14.51 17.46
C THR A 79 15.35 -15.47 18.19
N GLN A 80 14.55 -16.23 17.46
CA GLN A 80 13.55 -17.15 18.00
C GLN A 80 14.01 -18.61 17.95
N SER A 81 15.26 -18.85 17.59
CA SER A 81 15.84 -20.19 17.61
C SER A 81 15.91 -20.71 19.05
N ARG A 82 15.59 -22.00 19.24
CA ARG A 82 15.65 -22.65 20.55
C ARG A 82 17.07 -22.74 21.11
N ASP A 83 18.06 -22.70 20.25
CA ASP A 83 19.47 -22.84 20.62
C ASP A 83 20.10 -21.51 21.01
N ILE A 84 19.34 -20.41 20.94
CA ILE A 84 19.85 -19.07 21.19
C ILE A 84 19.13 -18.48 22.40
N THR A 85 19.92 -17.97 23.35
CA THR A 85 19.42 -17.17 24.48
C THR A 85 19.99 -15.78 24.39
N LEU A 86 19.10 -14.79 24.31
CA LEU A 86 19.48 -13.38 24.19
C LEU A 86 19.14 -12.65 25.49
N THR A 87 20.01 -11.72 25.90
CA THR A 87 19.77 -10.88 27.07
C THR A 87 18.61 -9.92 26.84
N ASN A 88 18.33 -9.54 25.59
CA ASN A 88 17.23 -8.67 25.18
C ASN A 88 16.10 -9.43 24.47
N ASP A 89 15.91 -10.69 24.83
CA ASP A 89 14.92 -11.56 24.17
C ASP A 89 13.50 -10.99 24.21
N GLU A 90 13.08 -10.40 25.33
CA GLU A 90 11.76 -9.78 25.45
C GLU A 90 11.60 -8.58 24.51
N ALA A 91 12.66 -7.80 24.30
CA ALA A 91 12.62 -6.68 23.35
C ALA A 91 12.43 -7.18 21.92
N TRP A 92 13.09 -8.28 21.54
CA TRP A 92 12.92 -8.90 20.22
C TRP A 92 11.51 -9.46 20.04
N LYS A 93 10.96 -10.10 21.05
CA LYS A 93 9.59 -10.61 21.01
C LYS A 93 8.58 -9.50 20.81
N LYS A 94 8.77 -8.38 21.54
CA LYS A 94 7.91 -7.19 21.38
C LYS A 94 8.02 -6.61 19.98
N TYR A 95 9.22 -6.43 19.47
CA TYR A 95 9.47 -5.92 18.12
C TYR A 95 8.75 -6.78 17.07
N ARG A 96 8.89 -8.10 17.17
CA ARG A 96 8.23 -9.03 16.25
C ARG A 96 6.71 -8.98 16.36
N GLN A 97 6.17 -8.84 17.57
CA GLN A 97 4.73 -8.71 17.76
C GLN A 97 4.22 -7.39 17.19
N ASP A 98 4.93 -6.30 17.40
CA ASP A 98 4.58 -5.00 16.83
C ASP A 98 4.57 -5.05 15.29
N LEU A 99 5.49 -5.78 14.67
CA LEU A 99 5.50 -5.99 13.22
C LEU A 99 4.26 -6.77 12.75
N ARG A 100 3.88 -7.83 13.48
CA ARG A 100 2.70 -8.63 13.13
C ARG A 100 1.42 -7.81 13.24
N ASP A 101 1.35 -6.94 14.23
CA ASP A 101 0.17 -6.12 14.49
C ASP A 101 0.09 -4.88 13.59
N LEU A 102 1.18 -4.51 12.94
CA LEU A 102 1.30 -3.27 12.17
C LEU A 102 0.14 -3.06 11.16
N PRO A 103 -0.29 -4.06 10.37
CA PRO A 103 -1.41 -3.86 9.44
C PRO A 103 -2.72 -3.50 10.13
N GLN A 104 -2.89 -3.88 11.39
CA GLN A 104 -4.10 -3.60 12.17
C GLN A 104 -4.02 -2.29 12.94
N THR A 105 -2.82 -1.84 13.26
CA THR A 105 -2.59 -0.63 14.08
C THR A 105 -2.36 0.61 13.25
N ILE A 106 -2.09 0.47 11.94
CA ILE A 106 -1.85 1.63 11.09
C ILE A 106 -3.13 2.44 10.91
N VAL A 107 -3.03 3.74 11.18
CA VAL A 107 -4.19 4.63 11.20
C VAL A 107 -4.40 5.33 9.86
N ASP A 108 -3.32 5.73 9.20
CA ASP A 108 -3.38 6.55 7.98
C ASP A 108 -2.34 6.12 6.97
N ILE A 109 -2.59 4.99 6.32
CA ILE A 109 -1.71 4.52 5.26
C ILE A 109 -1.83 5.38 4.00
N ALA A 110 -3.02 5.93 3.74
CA ALA A 110 -3.25 6.77 2.57
C ALA A 110 -2.42 8.06 2.61
N GLY A 111 -2.11 8.56 3.81
CA GLY A 111 -1.22 9.71 4.01
C GLY A 111 0.27 9.39 3.93
N ASN A 112 0.64 8.16 3.61
CA ASN A 112 2.02 7.70 3.56
C ASN A 112 2.76 7.80 4.90
N LYS A 113 2.03 7.72 6.01
CA LYS A 113 2.58 7.82 7.37
C LYS A 113 2.74 6.44 8.00
N VAL A 114 3.59 5.62 7.41
CA VAL A 114 3.90 4.30 7.94
C VAL A 114 5.15 4.41 8.82
N GLU A 115 5.00 4.10 10.11
CA GLU A 115 6.11 4.03 11.04
C GLU A 115 6.34 2.58 11.41
N TYR A 116 7.49 2.05 11.02
CA TYR A 116 7.87 0.69 11.38
C TYR A 116 8.45 0.65 12.78
N PRO A 117 8.22 -0.44 13.54
CA PRO A 117 8.84 -0.60 14.85
C PRO A 117 10.37 -0.50 14.76
N VAL A 118 10.98 0.01 15.84
CA VAL A 118 12.43 0.17 15.91
C VAL A 118 13.05 -1.16 16.35
N LYS A 119 14.03 -1.61 15.58
CA LYS A 119 14.76 -2.84 15.86
C LYS A 119 15.55 -2.73 17.16
N PRO A 120 15.49 -3.74 18.05
CA PRO A 120 16.33 -3.76 19.27
C PRO A 120 17.82 -3.81 18.94
N ILE A 121 18.59 -3.24 19.82
CA ILE A 121 20.06 -3.20 19.69
C ILE A 121 20.67 -4.37 20.48
#